data_f8d32d648805fce46b1f40c32ce216f0
#
_entry.id   f8d32d648805fce46b1f40c32ce216f0
#
_cell.length_a   1.000
_cell.length_b   1.000
_cell.length_c   1.000
_cell.angle_alpha   90.00
_cell.angle_beta   90.00
_cell.angle_gamma   90.00
#
_symmetry.space_group_name_H-M   'P 1'
#
loop_
_entity.id
_entity.type
_entity.pdbx_description
1 polymer ?
#
loop_
_entity_poly.entity_id
_entity_poly.type
_entity_poly.pdbx_seq_one_letter_code
_entity_poly.pdbx_strand_id
1 'polypeptide(L)'
;VTAFIRKTAKKNDTDSMATIYFRLRDGKKDIKAASELVINPNHWSSEKQGYKDRVALVSEENKLHLAQSIQDIVSVITEQYTEEADSEWLAMIINKYHHPNRYKTEEELMQENKPKLLELFDKFLIEHKLSAVRVKNFKVIRRSLARYEMYVKTVKRGHRDFILDVDEVTSNTLRDMWDFFENEHIYYEKYPKLYEAFPEKRVPLPRGKNTLIDRFSRIRTFFIWCYDKKITTNRPFDEFPLDECTYGTPYYITLDERDQIFDADLSAHPQLEIQRDIFIFQTLIGCRVSDLYRLTKRNIVNEAIESVSYTHLT
;
A
#
# COMPACT_ATOMS: atom_id res chain seq x y z
N VAL A 1 -27.46 7.36 30.24
CA VAL A 1 -26.99 5.97 30.21
C VAL A 1 -25.95 5.78 31.31
N THR A 2 -25.95 4.65 32.03
CA THR A 2 -24.99 4.35 33.08
C THR A 2 -24.53 2.89 33.00
N ALA A 3 -23.24 2.65 33.18
CA ALA A 3 -22.68 1.31 33.30
C ALA A 3 -22.67 0.86 34.76
N PHE A 4 -22.99 -0.40 35.03
CA PHE A 4 -22.98 -0.96 36.39
C PHE A 4 -22.69 -2.46 36.37
N ILE A 5 -22.31 -3.01 37.55
CA ILE A 5 -22.21 -4.46 37.74
C ILE A 5 -23.27 -4.94 38.72
N ARG A 6 -23.75 -6.19 38.52
CA ARG A 6 -24.59 -6.82 39.56
C ARG A 6 -23.68 -7.38 40.66
N LYS A 7 -23.90 -7.00 41.90
CA LYS A 7 -23.18 -7.60 43.03
C LYS A 7 -23.69 -9.03 43.23
N THR A 8 -22.88 -10.00 42.85
CA THR A 8 -23.13 -11.40 43.21
C THR A 8 -22.79 -11.64 44.65
N ALA A 9 -23.65 -12.31 45.40
CA ALA A 9 -23.58 -12.47 46.86
C ALA A 9 -22.46 -13.42 47.36
N LYS A 10 -21.54 -13.89 46.55
CA LYS A 10 -20.39 -14.72 46.95
C LYS A 10 -19.19 -13.82 47.29
N LYS A 11 -19.02 -13.59 48.57
CA LYS A 11 -18.04 -12.65 49.15
C LYS A 11 -16.58 -13.12 49.15
N ASN A 12 -16.25 -14.34 48.74
CA ASN A 12 -14.94 -14.95 48.97
C ASN A 12 -14.25 -15.48 47.69
N ASP A 13 -14.70 -15.12 46.51
CA ASP A 13 -14.03 -15.54 45.28
C ASP A 13 -13.26 -14.35 44.68
N THR A 14 -11.94 -14.35 44.86
CA THR A 14 -11.04 -13.28 44.41
C THR A 14 -10.89 -13.22 42.92
N ASP A 15 -11.23 -14.32 42.19
CA ASP A 15 -11.03 -14.46 40.75
C ASP A 15 -12.32 -14.38 39.94
N SER A 16 -13.49 -14.16 40.59
CA SER A 16 -14.75 -14.07 39.87
C SER A 16 -14.84 -12.77 39.05
N MET A 17 -15.15 -12.91 37.75
CA MET A 17 -15.43 -11.78 36.86
C MET A 17 -16.93 -11.51 36.83
N ALA A 18 -17.31 -10.25 36.89
CA ALA A 18 -18.68 -9.79 36.75
C ALA A 18 -18.91 -9.10 35.41
N THR A 19 -20.04 -9.39 34.79
CA THR A 19 -20.47 -8.73 33.56
C THR A 19 -20.87 -7.29 33.83
N ILE A 20 -20.45 -6.39 32.96
CA ILE A 20 -20.87 -4.98 32.99
C ILE A 20 -22.20 -4.87 32.23
N TYR A 21 -23.16 -4.22 32.85
CA TYR A 21 -24.49 -3.93 32.33
C TYR A 21 -24.61 -2.43 32.04
N PHE A 22 -25.36 -2.12 30.99
CA PHE A 22 -25.77 -0.74 30.72
C PHE A 22 -27.22 -0.52 31.09
N ARG A 23 -27.50 0.64 31.68
CA ARG A 23 -28.84 1.04 32.10
C ARG A 23 -29.17 2.40 31.48
N LEU A 24 -30.26 2.43 30.74
CA LEU A 24 -30.81 3.66 30.19
C LEU A 24 -32.06 4.05 30.99
N ARG A 25 -32.08 5.28 31.46
CA ARG A 25 -33.25 5.86 32.15
C ARG A 25 -33.68 7.10 31.39
N ASP A 26 -34.97 7.17 31.07
CA ASP A 26 -35.62 8.33 30.49
C ASP A 26 -37.07 8.42 31.03
N GLY A 27 -37.34 9.40 31.87
CA GLY A 27 -38.65 9.54 32.55
C GLY A 27 -39.07 8.28 33.29
N LYS A 28 -40.12 7.62 32.76
CA LYS A 28 -40.66 6.37 33.35
C LYS A 28 -39.95 5.12 32.84
N LYS A 29 -39.13 5.24 31.81
CA LYS A 29 -38.38 4.10 31.23
C LYS A 29 -37.14 3.81 32.09
N ASP A 30 -36.91 2.52 32.39
CA ASP A 30 -35.73 2.00 33.08
C ASP A 30 -35.38 0.63 32.46
N ILE A 31 -34.57 0.65 31.39
CA ILE A 31 -34.19 -0.52 30.66
C ILE A 31 -32.73 -0.87 30.92
N LYS A 32 -32.41 -2.16 30.86
CA LYS A 32 -31.07 -2.70 31.16
C LYS A 32 -30.72 -3.83 30.22
N ALA A 33 -29.46 -3.84 29.79
CA ALA A 33 -28.92 -4.98 29.01
C ALA A 33 -27.48 -5.29 29.46
N ALA A 34 -27.09 -6.54 29.26
CA ALA A 34 -25.73 -7.00 29.53
C ALA A 34 -24.82 -6.67 28.34
N SER A 35 -23.56 -6.40 28.63
CA SER A 35 -22.49 -6.36 27.60
C SER A 35 -21.58 -7.59 27.74
N GLU A 36 -20.64 -7.75 26.82
CA GLU A 36 -19.57 -8.76 26.92
C GLU A 36 -18.37 -8.27 27.74
N LEU A 37 -18.40 -7.02 28.18
CA LEU A 37 -17.36 -6.47 29.04
C LEU A 37 -17.46 -7.10 30.42
N VAL A 38 -16.31 -7.49 30.94
CA VAL A 38 -16.20 -8.12 32.28
C VAL A 38 -15.15 -7.41 33.12
N ILE A 39 -15.39 -7.38 34.43
CA ILE A 39 -14.46 -6.80 35.39
C ILE A 39 -14.50 -7.54 36.71
N ASN A 40 -13.39 -7.58 37.43
CA ASN A 40 -13.42 -8.09 38.83
C ASN A 40 -14.22 -7.12 39.69
N PRO A 41 -15.25 -7.58 40.41
CA PRO A 41 -16.11 -6.74 41.25
C PRO A 41 -15.35 -5.92 42.27
N ASN A 42 -14.22 -6.41 42.79
CA ASN A 42 -13.35 -5.75 43.75
C ASN A 42 -12.65 -4.52 43.14
N HIS A 43 -12.46 -4.51 41.84
CA HIS A 43 -11.79 -3.43 41.10
C HIS A 43 -12.79 -2.39 40.55
N TRP A 44 -14.09 -2.64 40.62
CA TRP A 44 -15.13 -1.77 40.10
C TRP A 44 -15.35 -0.54 40.94
N SER A 45 -15.38 0.63 40.33
CA SER A 45 -15.86 1.90 40.92
C SER A 45 -17.20 2.29 40.30
N SER A 46 -18.25 2.34 41.13
CA SER A 46 -19.59 2.76 40.66
C SER A 46 -19.64 4.26 40.35
N GLU A 47 -18.80 5.08 40.97
CA GLU A 47 -18.71 6.51 40.72
C GLU A 47 -18.06 6.81 39.37
N LYS A 48 -16.94 6.12 39.04
CA LYS A 48 -16.21 6.26 37.77
C LYS A 48 -16.78 5.40 36.65
N GLN A 49 -17.68 4.47 36.97
CA GLN A 49 -18.18 3.44 36.02
C GLN A 49 -17.04 2.71 35.32
N GLY A 50 -16.01 2.30 36.04
CA GLY A 50 -14.80 1.69 35.53
C GLY A 50 -13.91 1.18 36.66
N TYR A 51 -12.61 1.09 36.43
CA TYR A 51 -11.65 0.67 37.44
C TYR A 51 -11.48 1.71 38.53
N LYS A 52 -11.23 1.24 39.76
CA LYS A 52 -10.73 2.06 40.87
C LYS A 52 -9.32 2.56 40.57
N ASP A 53 -8.92 3.73 41.11
CA ASP A 53 -7.60 4.33 40.86
C ASP A 53 -6.43 3.46 41.33
N ARG A 54 -6.57 2.76 42.44
CA ARG A 54 -5.49 1.98 43.04
C ARG A 54 -5.68 0.46 42.80
N VAL A 55 -5.65 0.03 41.56
CA VAL A 55 -5.63 -1.39 41.21
C VAL A 55 -4.28 -1.70 40.60
N ALA A 56 -3.38 -2.26 41.42
CA ALA A 56 -1.99 -2.52 41.02
C ALA A 56 -1.81 -3.73 40.04
N LEU A 57 -2.79 -4.64 40.00
CA LEU A 57 -2.73 -5.88 39.23
C LEU A 57 -3.20 -5.73 37.77
N VAL A 58 -3.64 -4.54 37.36
CA VAL A 58 -4.15 -4.26 36.02
C VAL A 58 -3.30 -3.18 35.37
N SER A 59 -2.82 -3.43 34.16
CA SER A 59 -2.05 -2.44 33.42
C SER A 59 -2.87 -1.19 33.12
N GLU A 60 -2.23 -0.03 33.04
CA GLU A 60 -2.91 1.24 32.71
C GLU A 60 -3.55 1.17 31.32
N GLU A 61 -2.96 0.43 30.39
CA GLU A 61 -3.51 0.20 29.05
C GLU A 61 -4.86 -0.54 29.10
N ASN A 62 -4.97 -1.58 29.92
CA ASN A 62 -6.23 -2.32 30.10
C ASN A 62 -7.30 -1.48 30.80
N LYS A 63 -6.91 -0.61 31.76
CA LYS A 63 -7.83 0.32 32.41
C LYS A 63 -8.38 1.33 31.39
N LEU A 64 -7.50 1.89 30.55
CA LEU A 64 -7.86 2.85 29.52
C LEU A 64 -8.75 2.22 28.45
N HIS A 65 -8.43 0.99 28.00
CA HIS A 65 -9.20 0.25 27.02
C HIS A 65 -10.63 -0.02 27.52
N LEU A 66 -10.79 -0.48 28.77
CA LEU A 66 -12.13 -0.71 29.33
C LEU A 66 -12.91 0.60 29.45
N ALA A 67 -12.28 1.68 29.92
CA ALA A 67 -12.92 2.99 30.03
C ALA A 67 -13.38 3.50 28.68
N GLN A 68 -12.54 3.38 27.64
CA GLN A 68 -12.88 3.75 26.28
C GLN A 68 -14.06 2.92 25.74
N SER A 69 -14.02 1.58 25.91
CA SER A 69 -15.10 0.70 25.45
C SER A 69 -16.44 1.03 26.14
N ILE A 70 -16.43 1.38 27.43
CA ILE A 70 -17.65 1.79 28.14
C ILE A 70 -18.16 3.12 27.57
N GLN A 71 -17.27 4.08 27.34
CA GLN A 71 -17.63 5.38 26.79
C GLN A 71 -18.19 5.28 25.37
N ASP A 72 -17.57 4.46 24.53
CA ASP A 72 -18.02 4.21 23.16
C ASP A 72 -19.42 3.61 23.12
N ILE A 73 -19.70 2.60 23.97
CA ILE A 73 -21.04 1.99 24.07
C ILE A 73 -22.06 3.03 24.56
N VAL A 74 -21.72 3.85 25.55
CA VAL A 74 -22.60 4.94 26.05
C VAL A 74 -22.90 5.93 24.92
N SER A 75 -21.91 6.33 24.13
CA SER A 75 -22.08 7.23 23.00
C SER A 75 -23.02 6.65 21.95
N VAL A 76 -22.77 5.39 21.53
CA VAL A 76 -23.62 4.71 20.53
C VAL A 76 -25.07 4.57 21.01
N ILE A 77 -25.30 4.22 22.29
CA ILE A 77 -26.64 4.14 22.87
C ILE A 77 -27.31 5.51 22.86
N THR A 78 -26.55 6.57 23.18
CA THR A 78 -27.10 7.93 23.28
C THR A 78 -27.44 8.50 21.89
N GLU A 79 -26.58 8.26 20.89
CA GLU A 79 -26.76 8.73 19.52
C GLU A 79 -27.93 8.05 18.81
N GLN A 80 -28.14 6.75 19.07
CA GLN A 80 -29.17 5.96 18.41
C GLN A 80 -30.48 5.84 19.21
N TYR A 81 -30.57 6.53 20.34
CA TYR A 81 -31.75 6.46 21.21
C TYR A 81 -33.00 7.01 20.53
N THR A 82 -34.09 6.25 20.66
CA THR A 82 -35.42 6.65 20.23
C THR A 82 -36.44 6.47 21.38
N GLU A 83 -37.55 7.18 21.33
CA GLU A 83 -38.59 7.06 22.32
C GLU A 83 -39.24 5.67 22.40
N GLU A 84 -39.11 4.85 21.35
CA GLU A 84 -39.62 3.48 21.29
C GLU A 84 -38.62 2.44 21.84
N ALA A 85 -37.40 2.87 22.24
CA ALA A 85 -36.36 1.96 22.71
C ALA A 85 -36.85 1.12 23.91
N ASP A 86 -36.61 -0.18 23.81
CA ASP A 86 -36.90 -1.18 24.84
C ASP A 86 -35.65 -1.98 25.26
N SER A 87 -35.81 -3.00 26.09
CA SER A 87 -34.68 -3.82 26.54
C SER A 87 -34.06 -4.67 25.41
N GLU A 88 -34.84 -5.07 24.42
CA GLU A 88 -34.36 -5.82 23.24
C GLU A 88 -33.56 -4.93 22.33
N TRP A 89 -34.04 -3.71 22.06
CA TRP A 89 -33.29 -2.69 21.34
C TRP A 89 -31.94 -2.38 22.01
N LEU A 90 -31.93 -2.20 23.34
CA LEU A 90 -30.68 -1.90 24.06
C LEU A 90 -29.68 -3.07 23.96
N ALA A 91 -30.18 -4.30 24.09
CA ALA A 91 -29.35 -5.50 23.91
C ALA A 91 -28.82 -5.62 22.49
N MET A 92 -29.63 -5.29 21.49
CA MET A 92 -29.23 -5.29 20.06
C MET A 92 -28.11 -4.26 19.81
N ILE A 93 -28.25 -3.05 20.30
CA ILE A 93 -27.24 -1.99 20.12
C ILE A 93 -25.91 -2.39 20.76
N ILE A 94 -25.92 -2.93 21.97
CA ILE A 94 -24.72 -3.41 22.65
C ILE A 94 -24.10 -4.59 21.90
N ASN A 95 -24.92 -5.53 21.41
CA ASN A 95 -24.44 -6.68 20.62
C ASN A 95 -23.85 -6.23 19.28
N LYS A 96 -24.45 -5.23 18.62
CA LYS A 96 -23.92 -4.65 17.39
C LYS A 96 -22.56 -3.99 17.61
N TYR A 97 -22.32 -3.36 18.75
CA TYR A 97 -21.01 -2.81 19.11
C TYR A 97 -19.94 -3.93 19.23
N HIS A 98 -20.27 -5.03 19.93
CA HIS A 98 -19.34 -6.14 20.11
C HIS A 98 -19.15 -7.00 18.86
N HIS A 99 -20.18 -7.13 18.04
CA HIS A 99 -20.20 -7.98 16.84
C HIS A 99 -20.72 -7.24 15.60
N PRO A 100 -20.05 -6.16 15.17
CA PRO A 100 -20.54 -5.35 14.06
C PRO A 100 -20.75 -6.16 12.77
N ASN A 101 -19.92 -7.17 12.52
CA ASN A 101 -20.02 -8.00 11.32
C ASN A 101 -21.30 -8.87 11.25
N ARG A 102 -21.98 -9.13 12.39
CA ARG A 102 -23.27 -9.86 12.39
C ARG A 102 -24.44 -9.03 11.85
N TYR A 103 -24.29 -7.72 11.83
CA TYR A 103 -25.34 -6.77 11.45
C TYR A 103 -25.03 -6.06 10.12
N LYS A 104 -23.90 -6.42 9.48
CA LYS A 104 -23.57 -5.95 8.14
C LYS A 104 -24.28 -6.79 7.11
N THR A 105 -24.73 -6.15 6.04
CA THR A 105 -25.26 -6.86 4.88
C THR A 105 -24.15 -7.65 4.17
N GLU A 106 -24.52 -8.67 3.42
CA GLU A 106 -23.55 -9.43 2.61
C GLU A 106 -22.78 -8.51 1.64
N GLU A 107 -23.44 -7.48 1.11
CA GLU A 107 -22.82 -6.49 0.24
C GLU A 107 -21.77 -5.64 0.97
N GLU A 108 -22.05 -5.18 2.19
CA GLU A 108 -21.09 -4.44 3.02
C GLU A 108 -19.88 -5.30 3.40
N LEU A 109 -20.11 -6.59 3.74
CA LEU A 109 -19.04 -7.54 4.01
C LEU A 109 -18.19 -7.84 2.77
N MET A 110 -18.81 -7.95 1.60
CA MET A 110 -18.11 -8.12 0.33
C MET A 110 -17.27 -6.90 -0.02
N GLN A 111 -17.77 -5.69 0.21
CA GLN A 111 -17.01 -4.46 -0.03
C GLN A 111 -15.81 -4.31 0.90
N GLU A 112 -15.97 -4.61 2.20
CA GLU A 112 -14.86 -4.57 3.16
C GLU A 112 -13.79 -5.61 2.86
N ASN A 113 -14.18 -6.80 2.41
CA ASN A 113 -13.27 -7.88 2.06
C ASN A 113 -12.72 -7.77 0.63
N LYS A 114 -13.14 -6.75 -0.14
CA LYS A 114 -12.61 -6.55 -1.49
C LYS A 114 -11.10 -6.22 -1.42
N PRO A 115 -10.28 -6.97 -2.16
CA PRO A 115 -8.84 -6.74 -2.13
C PRO A 115 -8.50 -5.33 -2.61
N LYS A 116 -7.69 -4.61 -1.83
CA LYS A 116 -7.29 -3.24 -2.11
C LYS A 116 -6.22 -3.18 -3.21
N LEU A 117 -5.98 -2.00 -3.79
CA LEU A 117 -5.11 -1.81 -4.94
C LEU A 117 -3.72 -2.47 -4.76
N LEU A 118 -3.10 -2.32 -3.60
CA LEU A 118 -1.76 -2.90 -3.35
C LEU A 118 -1.77 -4.44 -3.32
N GLU A 119 -2.84 -5.04 -2.81
CA GLU A 119 -3.03 -6.51 -2.82
C GLU A 119 -3.30 -7.02 -4.23
N LEU A 120 -4.13 -6.31 -4.99
CA LEU A 120 -4.36 -6.59 -6.42
C LEU A 120 -3.10 -6.45 -7.24
N PHE A 121 -2.25 -5.48 -6.89
CA PHE A 121 -0.96 -5.29 -7.56
C PHE A 121 0.00 -6.47 -7.29
N ASP A 122 0.00 -6.99 -6.06
CA ASP A 122 0.77 -8.20 -5.72
C ASP A 122 0.23 -9.43 -6.49
N LYS A 123 -1.09 -9.58 -6.62
CA LYS A 123 -1.74 -10.61 -7.44
C LYS A 123 -1.39 -10.46 -8.92
N PHE A 124 -1.41 -9.25 -9.46
CA PHE A 124 -0.97 -8.95 -10.83
C PHE A 124 0.47 -9.41 -11.10
N LEU A 125 1.38 -9.17 -10.15
CA LEU A 125 2.78 -9.60 -10.29
C LEU A 125 2.96 -11.12 -10.39
N ILE A 126 2.02 -11.89 -9.83
CA ILE A 126 2.03 -13.36 -9.87
C ILE A 126 1.37 -13.88 -11.15
N GLU A 127 0.20 -13.33 -11.51
CA GLU A 127 -0.63 -13.86 -12.59
C GLU A 127 -0.22 -13.36 -13.99
N HIS A 128 0.32 -12.15 -14.07
CA HIS A 128 0.69 -11.57 -15.35
C HIS A 128 2.05 -12.11 -15.80
N LYS A 129 2.12 -12.67 -17.03
CA LYS A 129 3.35 -13.26 -17.58
C LYS A 129 4.41 -12.20 -17.86
N LEU A 130 5.20 -11.87 -16.84
CA LEU A 130 6.27 -10.88 -16.88
C LEU A 130 7.64 -11.55 -16.87
N SER A 131 8.60 -10.98 -17.61
CA SER A 131 10.00 -11.37 -17.45
C SER A 131 10.53 -10.98 -16.06
N ALA A 132 11.55 -11.66 -15.55
CA ALA A 132 12.15 -11.38 -14.23
C ALA A 132 12.56 -9.91 -14.06
N VAL A 133 13.05 -9.26 -15.13
CA VAL A 133 13.42 -7.85 -15.13
C VAL A 133 12.18 -6.95 -14.99
N ARG A 134 11.10 -7.25 -15.71
CA ARG A 134 9.84 -6.52 -15.61
C ARG A 134 9.22 -6.65 -14.21
N VAL A 135 9.23 -7.84 -13.61
CA VAL A 135 8.77 -8.04 -12.24
C VAL A 135 9.53 -7.14 -11.25
N LYS A 136 10.87 -7.04 -11.37
CA LYS A 136 11.67 -6.13 -10.55
C LYS A 136 11.22 -4.67 -10.71
N ASN A 137 10.97 -4.23 -11.92
CA ASN A 137 10.53 -2.87 -12.23
C ASN A 137 9.13 -2.59 -11.66
N PHE A 138 8.18 -3.51 -11.81
CA PHE A 138 6.84 -3.39 -11.22
C PHE A 138 6.87 -3.39 -9.69
N LYS A 139 7.76 -4.17 -9.05
CA LYS A 139 7.95 -4.13 -7.59
C LYS A 139 8.42 -2.76 -7.09
N VAL A 140 9.20 -2.02 -7.89
CA VAL A 140 9.55 -0.62 -7.57
C VAL A 140 8.29 0.26 -7.59
N ILE A 141 7.44 0.13 -8.62
CA ILE A 141 6.17 0.86 -8.69
C ILE A 141 5.28 0.55 -7.48
N ARG A 142 5.12 -0.72 -7.16
CA ARG A 142 4.32 -1.16 -6.00
C ARG A 142 4.78 -0.48 -4.70
N ARG A 143 6.10 -0.37 -4.46
CA ARG A 143 6.64 0.34 -3.28
C ARG A 143 6.36 1.85 -3.34
N SER A 144 6.49 2.47 -4.52
CA SER A 144 6.14 3.89 -4.68
C SER A 144 4.67 4.15 -4.42
N LEU A 145 3.76 3.26 -4.84
CA LEU A 145 2.33 3.34 -4.54
C LEU A 145 2.06 3.18 -3.03
N ALA A 146 2.74 2.27 -2.36
CA ALA A 146 2.61 2.09 -0.91
C ALA A 146 3.10 3.32 -0.13
N ARG A 147 4.20 3.97 -0.57
CA ARG A 147 4.66 5.23 0.00
C ARG A 147 3.68 6.37 -0.24
N TYR A 148 3.09 6.44 -1.44
CA TYR A 148 2.05 7.42 -1.74
C TYR A 148 0.83 7.25 -0.83
N GLU A 149 0.33 6.02 -0.67
CA GLU A 149 -0.77 5.73 0.25
C GLU A 149 -0.45 6.18 1.68
N MET A 150 0.74 5.82 2.18
CA MET A 150 1.18 6.22 3.52
C MET A 150 1.38 7.74 3.62
N TYR A 151 1.86 8.41 2.57
CA TYR A 151 1.97 9.86 2.50
C TYR A 151 0.61 10.55 2.64
N VAL A 152 -0.40 10.07 1.92
CA VAL A 152 -1.75 10.62 2.01
C VAL A 152 -2.32 10.44 3.42
N LYS A 153 -2.17 9.23 4.01
CA LYS A 153 -2.63 8.94 5.38
C LYS A 153 -1.99 9.81 6.46
N THR A 154 -0.68 10.05 6.34
CA THR A 154 0.10 10.61 7.46
C THR A 154 0.38 12.11 7.32
N VAL A 155 0.44 12.61 6.09
CA VAL A 155 0.82 14.00 5.80
C VAL A 155 -0.37 14.87 5.41
N LYS A 156 -1.32 14.32 4.61
CA LYS A 156 -2.51 15.06 4.21
C LYS A 156 -3.55 15.08 5.33
N ARG A 157 -4.04 16.28 5.68
CA ARG A 157 -5.06 16.42 6.72
C ARG A 157 -6.39 15.81 6.28
N GLY A 158 -7.07 15.11 7.18
CA GLY A 158 -8.38 14.53 6.94
C GLY A 158 -8.39 13.18 6.18
N HIS A 159 -7.22 12.56 5.94
CA HIS A 159 -7.11 11.33 5.15
C HIS A 159 -6.51 10.14 5.93
N ARG A 160 -6.74 10.06 7.25
CA ARG A 160 -6.17 9.00 8.11
C ARG A 160 -6.52 7.59 7.66
N ASP A 161 -7.73 7.40 7.14
CA ASP A 161 -8.25 6.10 6.70
C ASP A 161 -8.11 5.87 5.20
N PHE A 162 -7.34 6.72 4.51
CA PHE A 162 -7.14 6.61 3.08
C PHE A 162 -6.48 5.29 2.70
N ILE A 163 -7.11 4.53 1.82
CA ILE A 163 -6.57 3.31 1.22
C ILE A 163 -6.72 3.44 -0.29
N LEU A 164 -5.68 3.09 -1.04
CA LEU A 164 -5.77 3.03 -2.49
C LEU A 164 -6.73 1.91 -2.90
N ASP A 165 -7.80 2.28 -3.56
CA ASP A 165 -8.78 1.36 -4.13
C ASP A 165 -8.87 1.55 -5.65
N VAL A 166 -8.89 0.46 -6.41
CA VAL A 166 -8.91 0.51 -7.88
C VAL A 166 -10.17 1.18 -8.42
N ASP A 167 -11.30 1.11 -7.68
CA ASP A 167 -12.56 1.71 -8.10
C ASP A 167 -12.61 3.23 -7.79
N GLU A 168 -11.82 3.70 -6.82
CA GLU A 168 -11.84 5.09 -6.35
C GLU A 168 -10.72 5.96 -6.96
N VAL A 169 -9.74 5.35 -7.63
CA VAL A 169 -8.68 6.12 -8.31
C VAL A 169 -9.28 6.93 -9.46
N THR A 170 -9.14 8.24 -9.39
CA THR A 170 -9.57 9.20 -10.43
C THR A 170 -8.38 9.77 -11.18
N SER A 171 -8.64 10.54 -12.26
CA SER A 171 -7.60 11.32 -12.94
C SER A 171 -6.92 12.33 -12.00
N ASN A 172 -7.65 12.89 -11.02
CA ASN A 172 -7.07 13.76 -10.00
C ASN A 172 -6.14 13.00 -9.06
N THR A 173 -6.51 11.77 -8.67
CA THR A 173 -5.63 10.89 -7.89
C THR A 173 -4.35 10.58 -8.66
N LEU A 174 -4.43 10.36 -9.98
CA LEU A 174 -3.24 10.14 -10.82
C LEU A 174 -2.35 11.38 -10.91
N ARG A 175 -2.93 12.59 -11.00
CA ARG A 175 -2.16 13.86 -10.96
C ARG A 175 -1.44 14.02 -9.63
N ASP A 176 -2.10 13.75 -8.53
CA ASP A 176 -1.54 13.82 -7.19
C ASP A 176 -0.42 12.77 -6.98
N MET A 177 -0.59 11.56 -7.52
CA MET A 177 0.48 10.55 -7.56
C MET A 177 1.67 11.01 -8.41
N TRP A 178 1.41 11.69 -9.54
CA TRP A 178 2.46 12.23 -10.39
C TRP A 178 3.33 13.23 -9.62
N ASP A 179 2.68 14.21 -8.99
CA ASP A 179 3.37 15.22 -8.17
C ASP A 179 4.16 14.57 -7.03
N PHE A 180 3.59 13.55 -6.39
CA PHE A 180 4.31 12.79 -5.36
C PHE A 180 5.54 12.08 -5.93
N PHE A 181 5.42 11.39 -7.08
CA PHE A 181 6.54 10.66 -7.67
C PHE A 181 7.64 11.58 -8.17
N GLU A 182 7.31 12.75 -8.70
CA GLU A 182 8.24 13.77 -9.12
C GLU A 182 9.06 14.32 -7.94
N ASN A 183 8.39 14.52 -6.81
CA ASN A 183 8.97 15.10 -5.61
C ASN A 183 9.50 14.07 -4.58
N GLU A 184 9.55 12.77 -4.89
CA GLU A 184 10.05 11.76 -3.95
C GLU A 184 11.45 12.05 -3.42
N HIS A 185 12.31 12.70 -4.19
CA HIS A 185 13.66 13.12 -3.76
C HIS A 185 13.63 14.14 -2.61
N ILE A 186 12.63 15.03 -2.59
CA ILE A 186 12.41 15.99 -1.50
C ILE A 186 11.77 15.30 -0.31
N TYR A 187 10.79 14.42 -0.56
CA TYR A 187 10.06 13.72 0.50
C TYR A 187 10.91 12.67 1.21
N TYR A 188 11.96 12.18 0.59
CA TYR A 188 12.92 11.26 1.20
C TYR A 188 13.55 11.87 2.46
N GLU A 189 13.94 13.14 2.39
CA GLU A 189 14.52 13.86 3.54
C GLU A 189 13.44 14.36 4.50
N LYS A 190 12.33 14.85 3.96
CA LYS A 190 11.27 15.50 4.73
C LYS A 190 10.40 14.50 5.53
N TYR A 191 10.20 13.29 5.01
CA TYR A 191 9.32 12.26 5.60
C TYR A 191 10.02 10.89 5.66
N PRO A 192 11.10 10.73 6.46
CA PRO A 192 11.92 9.51 6.47
C PRO A 192 11.14 8.25 6.81
N LYS A 193 10.09 8.34 7.63
CA LYS A 193 9.23 7.20 7.99
C LYS A 193 8.58 6.50 6.79
N LEU A 194 8.33 7.21 5.69
CA LEU A 194 7.78 6.60 4.47
C LEU A 194 8.79 5.63 3.84
N TYR A 195 10.07 5.94 3.94
CA TYR A 195 11.16 5.17 3.35
C TYR A 195 11.72 4.12 4.31
N GLU A 196 11.53 4.27 5.60
CA GLU A 196 11.76 3.22 6.60
C GLU A 196 10.74 2.07 6.41
N ALA A 197 9.46 2.41 6.21
CA ALA A 197 8.41 1.42 5.97
C ALA A 197 8.53 0.73 4.60
N PHE A 198 8.89 1.48 3.55
CA PHE A 198 9.01 0.99 2.18
C PHE A 198 10.36 1.40 1.57
N PRO A 199 11.47 0.72 1.94
CA PRO A 199 12.82 1.17 1.61
C PRO A 199 13.15 1.09 0.12
N GLU A 200 13.97 2.03 -0.33
CA GLU A 200 14.63 2.02 -1.63
C GLU A 200 16.11 1.65 -1.47
N LYS A 201 16.66 0.98 -2.49
CA LYS A 201 18.09 0.63 -2.49
C LYS A 201 19.03 1.83 -2.64
N ARG A 202 18.52 2.92 -3.22
CA ARG A 202 19.28 4.15 -3.49
C ARG A 202 18.43 5.35 -3.09
N VAL A 203 19.08 6.41 -2.66
CA VAL A 203 18.43 7.71 -2.44
C VAL A 203 17.71 8.14 -3.72
N PRO A 204 16.41 8.49 -3.65
CA PRO A 204 15.69 8.99 -4.81
C PRO A 204 16.35 10.26 -5.36
N LEU A 205 16.56 10.30 -6.67
CA LEU A 205 17.01 11.47 -7.39
C LEU A 205 15.82 12.14 -8.10
N PRO A 206 15.92 13.45 -8.46
CA PRO A 206 14.94 14.10 -9.32
C PRO A 206 14.68 13.29 -10.59
N ARG A 207 13.41 13.08 -10.93
CA ARG A 207 13.02 12.28 -12.10
C ARG A 207 12.67 13.16 -13.27
N GLY A 208 13.25 12.87 -14.43
CA GLY A 208 12.84 13.48 -15.68
C GLY A 208 11.46 12.95 -16.14
N LYS A 209 10.79 13.74 -16.99
CA LYS A 209 9.45 13.47 -17.53
C LYS A 209 9.32 12.06 -18.11
N ASN A 210 10.28 11.58 -18.91
CA ASN A 210 10.25 10.24 -19.50
C ASN A 210 10.22 9.12 -18.45
N THR A 211 10.91 9.31 -17.31
CA THR A 211 10.89 8.33 -16.21
C THR A 211 9.51 8.27 -15.55
N LEU A 212 8.84 9.40 -15.41
CA LEU A 212 7.48 9.47 -14.86
C LEU A 212 6.49 8.83 -15.83
N ILE A 213 6.56 9.16 -17.13
CA ILE A 213 5.74 8.55 -18.19
C ILE A 213 5.89 7.01 -18.17
N ASP A 214 7.11 6.48 -18.10
CA ASP A 214 7.37 5.03 -18.03
C ASP A 214 6.75 4.40 -16.77
N ARG A 215 6.84 5.06 -15.61
CA ARG A 215 6.20 4.58 -14.37
C ARG A 215 4.68 4.55 -14.49
N PHE A 216 4.08 5.61 -15.00
CA PHE A 216 2.63 5.70 -15.18
C PHE A 216 2.10 4.77 -16.27
N SER A 217 2.87 4.53 -17.33
CA SER A 217 2.56 3.49 -18.33
C SER A 217 2.45 2.10 -17.70
N ARG A 218 3.29 1.79 -16.72
CA ARG A 218 3.19 0.53 -15.96
C ARG A 218 1.99 0.50 -15.03
N ILE A 219 1.66 1.61 -14.37
CA ILE A 219 0.42 1.71 -13.56
C ILE A 219 -0.79 1.53 -14.49
N ARG A 220 -0.80 2.14 -15.68
CA ARG A 220 -1.83 1.94 -16.69
C ARG A 220 -1.96 0.47 -17.10
N THR A 221 -0.84 -0.24 -17.30
CA THR A 221 -0.85 -1.67 -17.61
C THR A 221 -1.54 -2.48 -16.51
N PHE A 222 -1.32 -2.14 -15.23
CA PHE A 222 -2.01 -2.76 -14.11
C PHE A 222 -3.53 -2.49 -14.14
N PHE A 223 -3.97 -1.26 -14.40
CA PHE A 223 -5.40 -0.93 -14.50
C PHE A 223 -6.07 -1.64 -15.68
N ILE A 224 -5.40 -1.76 -16.83
CA ILE A 224 -5.87 -2.55 -17.97
C ILE A 224 -6.07 -4.01 -17.57
N TRP A 225 -5.11 -4.61 -16.87
CA TRP A 225 -5.22 -5.97 -16.35
C TRP A 225 -6.41 -6.12 -15.38
N CYS A 226 -6.63 -5.17 -14.47
CA CYS A 226 -7.79 -5.19 -13.59
C CYS A 226 -9.11 -5.12 -14.36
N TYR A 227 -9.17 -4.29 -15.40
CA TYR A 227 -10.33 -4.15 -16.27
C TYR A 227 -10.61 -5.45 -17.06
N ASP A 228 -9.59 -6.03 -17.69
CA ASP A 228 -9.69 -7.27 -18.46
C ASP A 228 -10.13 -8.46 -17.60
N LYS A 229 -9.70 -8.50 -16.33
CA LYS A 229 -10.10 -9.49 -15.33
C LYS A 229 -11.49 -9.20 -14.71
N LYS A 230 -12.14 -8.12 -15.10
CA LYS A 230 -13.44 -7.66 -14.55
C LYS A 230 -13.39 -7.42 -13.03
N ILE A 231 -12.23 -7.05 -12.51
CA ILE A 231 -12.05 -6.68 -11.10
C ILE A 231 -12.63 -5.28 -10.86
N THR A 232 -12.50 -4.39 -11.83
CA THR A 232 -13.04 -3.02 -11.82
C THR A 232 -13.58 -2.64 -13.20
N THR A 233 -14.49 -1.69 -13.21
CA THR A 233 -14.93 -0.99 -14.44
C THR A 233 -14.26 0.37 -14.58
N ASN A 234 -13.47 0.80 -13.58
CA ASN A 234 -12.81 2.09 -13.56
C ASN A 234 -11.65 2.15 -14.57
N ARG A 235 -11.60 3.25 -15.33
CA ARG A 235 -10.57 3.53 -16.34
C ARG A 235 -9.96 4.92 -16.13
N PRO A 236 -9.22 5.16 -15.04
CA PRO A 236 -8.77 6.50 -14.66
C PRO A 236 -7.81 7.15 -15.66
N PHE A 237 -7.20 6.37 -16.55
CA PHE A 237 -6.30 6.86 -17.59
C PHE A 237 -7.02 7.40 -18.82
N ASP A 238 -8.32 7.21 -18.97
CA ASP A 238 -9.08 7.78 -20.09
C ASP A 238 -9.12 9.32 -19.99
N GLU A 239 -9.12 9.86 -18.75
CA GLU A 239 -9.04 11.31 -18.47
C GLU A 239 -7.64 11.77 -18.05
N PHE A 240 -6.66 10.89 -18.08
CA PHE A 240 -5.26 11.16 -17.78
C PHE A 240 -4.37 10.59 -18.90
N PRO A 241 -4.37 11.23 -20.08
CA PRO A 241 -3.52 10.79 -21.17
C PRO A 241 -2.05 10.98 -20.82
N LEU A 242 -1.24 9.98 -21.14
CA LEU A 242 0.22 10.06 -20.99
C LEU A 242 0.82 10.61 -22.27
N ASP A 243 1.67 11.61 -22.13
CA ASP A 243 2.46 12.12 -23.25
C ASP A 243 3.42 11.05 -23.80
N GLU A 244 3.88 11.26 -25.00
CA GLU A 244 4.97 10.45 -25.56
C GLU A 244 6.30 10.84 -24.92
N CYS A 245 7.20 9.84 -24.80
CA CYS A 245 8.55 10.10 -24.34
C CYS A 245 9.31 10.95 -25.37
N THR A 246 9.94 12.03 -24.90
CA THR A 246 10.78 12.87 -25.74
C THR A 246 12.22 12.44 -25.59
N TYR A 247 12.82 11.97 -26.66
CA TYR A 247 14.22 11.59 -26.69
C TYR A 247 15.04 12.69 -27.35
N GLY A 248 16.21 12.98 -26.80
CA GLY A 248 17.17 13.87 -27.42
C GLY A 248 17.82 13.23 -28.67
N THR A 249 18.56 14.02 -29.42
CA THR A 249 19.37 13.50 -30.53
C THR A 249 20.41 12.51 -29.98
N PRO A 250 20.47 11.29 -30.51
CA PRO A 250 21.46 10.32 -30.05
C PRO A 250 22.86 10.81 -30.39
N TYR A 251 23.81 10.62 -29.49
CA TYR A 251 25.23 10.81 -29.79
C TYR A 251 25.69 9.63 -30.64
N TYR A 252 26.42 9.95 -31.69
CA TYR A 252 27.05 8.97 -32.56
C TYR A 252 28.46 9.43 -32.90
N ILE A 253 29.31 8.50 -33.29
CA ILE A 253 30.62 8.77 -33.88
C ILE A 253 30.52 8.56 -35.37
N THR A 254 31.27 9.35 -36.10
CA THR A 254 31.45 9.20 -37.56
C THR A 254 32.34 7.99 -37.86
N LEU A 255 32.37 7.59 -39.13
CA LEU A 255 33.30 6.52 -39.56
C LEU A 255 34.74 6.94 -39.36
N ASP A 256 35.07 8.19 -39.69
CA ASP A 256 36.42 8.76 -39.52
C ASP A 256 36.86 8.75 -38.03
N GLU A 257 35.99 9.10 -37.15
CA GLU A 257 36.28 9.04 -35.70
C GLU A 257 36.42 7.57 -35.19
N ARG A 258 35.65 6.67 -35.75
CA ARG A 258 35.81 5.23 -35.46
C ARG A 258 37.19 4.74 -35.94
N ASP A 259 37.60 5.11 -37.12
CA ASP A 259 38.88 4.69 -37.71
C ASP A 259 40.07 5.34 -36.98
N GLN A 260 39.96 6.59 -36.50
CA GLN A 260 40.92 7.20 -35.58
C GLN A 260 41.04 6.45 -34.26
N ILE A 261 39.93 5.97 -33.71
CA ILE A 261 39.93 5.11 -32.49
C ILE A 261 40.62 3.78 -32.77
N PHE A 262 40.37 3.18 -33.94
CA PHE A 262 40.97 1.90 -34.34
C PHE A 262 42.48 2.01 -34.48
N ASP A 263 42.98 3.08 -35.13
CA ASP A 263 44.41 3.32 -35.44
C ASP A 263 45.17 3.87 -34.23
N ALA A 264 44.49 4.22 -33.12
CA ALA A 264 45.15 4.81 -31.92
C ALA A 264 46.17 3.82 -31.33
N ASP A 265 47.39 4.30 -31.09
CA ASP A 265 48.41 3.55 -30.38
C ASP A 265 48.09 3.54 -28.86
N LEU A 266 47.67 2.40 -28.37
CA LEU A 266 47.34 2.13 -26.99
C LEU A 266 48.31 1.13 -26.32
N SER A 267 49.49 0.89 -26.89
CA SER A 267 50.47 -0.05 -26.40
C SER A 267 50.91 0.22 -24.95
N ALA A 268 50.88 1.47 -24.49
CA ALA A 268 51.12 1.85 -23.10
C ALA A 268 49.93 1.48 -22.16
N HIS A 269 48.77 1.16 -22.70
CA HIS A 269 47.52 0.90 -21.95
C HIS A 269 46.78 -0.34 -22.43
N PRO A 270 47.29 -1.58 -22.14
CA PRO A 270 46.73 -2.83 -22.70
C PRO A 270 45.25 -3.05 -22.42
N GLN A 271 44.74 -2.53 -21.29
CA GLN A 271 43.30 -2.62 -20.99
C GLN A 271 42.43 -1.75 -21.92
N LEU A 272 42.92 -0.56 -22.29
CA LEU A 272 42.23 0.29 -23.26
C LEU A 272 42.30 -0.31 -24.67
N GLU A 273 43.40 -0.95 -25.03
CA GLU A 273 43.52 -1.67 -26.28
C GLU A 273 42.42 -2.73 -26.43
N ILE A 274 42.25 -3.59 -25.43
CA ILE A 274 41.18 -4.58 -25.43
C ILE A 274 39.78 -3.92 -25.53
N GLN A 275 39.55 -2.81 -24.81
CA GLN A 275 38.25 -2.12 -24.86
C GLN A 275 38.01 -1.49 -26.24
N ARG A 276 39.04 -0.91 -26.87
CA ARG A 276 38.99 -0.42 -28.25
C ARG A 276 38.59 -1.54 -29.22
N ASP A 277 39.24 -2.69 -29.15
CA ASP A 277 38.96 -3.80 -30.04
C ASP A 277 37.53 -4.34 -29.87
N ILE A 278 37.06 -4.46 -28.63
CA ILE A 278 35.66 -4.83 -28.34
C ILE A 278 34.69 -3.77 -28.90
N PHE A 279 34.97 -2.49 -28.74
CA PHE A 279 34.14 -1.40 -29.22
C PHE A 279 34.05 -1.38 -30.73
N ILE A 280 35.20 -1.48 -31.43
CA ILE A 280 35.29 -1.55 -32.89
C ILE A 280 34.55 -2.79 -33.43
N PHE A 281 34.79 -3.97 -32.81
CA PHE A 281 34.09 -5.19 -33.16
C PHE A 281 32.59 -5.06 -33.05
N GLN A 282 32.09 -4.51 -31.92
CA GLN A 282 30.65 -4.27 -31.67
C GLN A 282 30.06 -3.31 -32.70
N THR A 283 30.82 -2.26 -33.09
CA THR A 283 30.40 -1.28 -34.08
C THR A 283 30.25 -1.90 -35.45
N LEU A 284 31.18 -2.79 -35.83
CA LEU A 284 31.17 -3.46 -37.13
C LEU A 284 30.01 -4.44 -37.26
N ILE A 285 29.68 -5.18 -36.20
CA ILE A 285 28.57 -6.15 -36.22
C ILE A 285 27.21 -5.55 -35.87
N GLY A 286 27.17 -4.29 -35.37
CA GLY A 286 25.93 -3.58 -35.03
C GLY A 286 25.06 -4.24 -33.95
N CYS A 287 25.64 -5.10 -33.11
CA CYS A 287 24.89 -5.83 -32.11
C CYS A 287 24.70 -5.03 -30.80
N ARG A 288 23.64 -5.37 -30.03
CA ARG A 288 23.48 -4.83 -28.67
C ARG A 288 24.54 -5.39 -27.71
N VAL A 289 24.90 -4.64 -26.68
CA VAL A 289 25.85 -5.09 -25.64
C VAL A 289 25.44 -6.45 -25.03
N SER A 290 24.15 -6.68 -24.80
CA SER A 290 23.65 -7.96 -24.29
C SER A 290 23.91 -9.14 -25.22
N ASP A 291 23.91 -8.89 -26.54
CA ASP A 291 24.11 -9.91 -27.57
C ASP A 291 25.59 -10.14 -27.77
N LEU A 292 26.40 -9.07 -27.70
CA LEU A 292 27.87 -9.17 -27.71
C LEU A 292 28.36 -10.12 -26.58
N TYR A 293 27.85 -9.96 -25.34
CA TYR A 293 28.22 -10.85 -24.22
C TYR A 293 27.78 -12.32 -24.39
N ARG A 294 26.86 -12.59 -25.32
CA ARG A 294 26.38 -13.95 -25.60
C ARG A 294 27.13 -14.59 -26.76
N LEU A 295 27.92 -13.84 -27.50
CA LEU A 295 28.68 -14.37 -28.64
C LEU A 295 29.71 -15.40 -28.15
N THR A 296 29.77 -16.47 -28.88
CA THR A 296 30.72 -17.58 -28.69
C THR A 296 31.32 -17.97 -30.04
N LYS A 297 32.37 -18.76 -30.04
CA LYS A 297 32.95 -19.30 -31.29
C LYS A 297 31.94 -20.06 -32.19
N ARG A 298 30.84 -20.57 -31.61
CA ARG A 298 29.77 -21.25 -32.35
C ARG A 298 28.93 -20.30 -33.20
N ASN A 299 29.02 -19.00 -32.95
CA ASN A 299 28.32 -17.99 -33.74
C ASN A 299 29.11 -17.58 -35.00
N ILE A 300 30.29 -18.13 -35.19
CA ILE A 300 31.08 -17.95 -36.42
C ILE A 300 30.73 -19.10 -37.35
N VAL A 301 30.01 -18.79 -38.42
CA VAL A 301 29.56 -19.75 -39.44
C VAL A 301 29.98 -19.23 -40.81
N ASN A 302 30.73 -20.02 -41.56
CA ASN A 302 31.22 -19.66 -42.89
C ASN A 302 31.91 -18.29 -42.95
N GLU A 303 32.81 -18.03 -41.98
CA GLU A 303 33.56 -16.77 -41.85
C GLU A 303 32.69 -15.53 -41.52
N ALA A 304 31.42 -15.72 -41.22
CA ALA A 304 30.50 -14.68 -40.85
C ALA A 304 30.00 -14.86 -39.38
N ILE A 305 29.56 -13.78 -38.74
CA ILE A 305 28.98 -13.85 -37.41
C ILE A 305 27.47 -13.91 -37.51
N GLU A 306 26.88 -15.04 -37.10
CA GLU A 306 25.45 -15.17 -36.93
C GLU A 306 25.03 -14.72 -35.54
N SER A 307 24.32 -13.57 -35.47
CA SER A 307 23.73 -13.05 -34.26
C SER A 307 22.20 -13.12 -34.30
N VAL A 308 21.58 -13.70 -33.28
CA VAL A 308 20.13 -13.92 -33.19
C VAL A 308 19.34 -12.62 -32.90
N SER A 309 20.00 -11.46 -32.97
CA SER A 309 19.52 -10.19 -32.42
C SER A 309 18.38 -9.49 -33.19
N TYR A 310 18.00 -9.92 -34.38
CA TYR A 310 17.11 -9.17 -35.30
C TYR A 310 15.71 -9.77 -35.51
N THR A 311 15.16 -10.49 -34.54
CA THR A 311 13.81 -11.05 -34.67
C THR A 311 12.67 -10.04 -34.45
N HIS A 312 12.92 -8.73 -34.34
CA HIS A 312 11.90 -7.71 -34.12
C HIS A 312 12.05 -6.47 -35.02
N LEU A 313 12.33 -6.68 -36.29
CA LEU A 313 12.12 -5.68 -37.33
C LEU A 313 11.01 -6.18 -38.25
N THR A 314 9.79 -6.24 -37.73
CA THR A 314 8.54 -6.20 -38.50
C THR A 314 7.52 -5.43 -37.69
#